data_6afe6939bb3a0d13043d51a2ff2e55ae
#
_entry.id   6afe6939bb3a0d13043d51a2ff2e55ae
#
_cell.length_a   1.000
_cell.length_b   1.000
_cell.length_c   1.000
_cell.angle_alpha   90.00
_cell.angle_beta   90.00
_cell.angle_gamma   90.00
#
_symmetry.space_group_name_H-M   'P 1'
#
loop_
_entity.id
_entity.type
_entity.pdbx_description
1 polymer ?
#
loop_
_entity_poly.entity_id
_entity_poly.type
_entity_poly.pdbx_seq_one_letter_code
_entity_poly.pdbx_strand_id
1 'polypeptide(L)'
;MKHTTLITLLASAALAAGGCTKQEAPLTADGVGTLRIDTRPDITMTTRAQIEITPAPEAGDFALTITGTDYNRSWESIPAFNEADESLKAGNYTARIVCGDAKAEGVDKPCYEGELDFTIVARQESRETIPARIVNSQVAVTSTEAFRQYFHEATFTVTTSAGNRFTFTPGSGDEKAVFVEAGTRLTLTGTAKLQSQTGTAFDRTYTFPEQTLEQTVARTRHTFCFDARDNGSATVTINLDDNYLEERTITVELNGDAQ
;
A
#
# COMPACT_ATOMS: atom_id res chain seq x y z
N MET A 1 -65.72 70.29 20.72
CA MET A 1 -64.66 70.90 19.87
C MET A 1 -64.24 69.89 18.87
N LYS A 2 -64.38 70.22 17.59
CA LYS A 2 -64.16 69.36 16.42
C LYS A 2 -62.71 69.30 16.09
N HIS A 3 -62.21 68.09 15.81
CA HIS A 3 -60.96 67.95 15.03
C HIS A 3 -61.14 66.84 13.99
N THR A 4 -61.15 67.29 12.78
CA THR A 4 -61.24 66.56 11.52
C THR A 4 -59.85 65.99 11.25
N THR A 5 -59.76 64.67 11.03
CA THR A 5 -58.51 64.02 10.65
C THR A 5 -58.61 63.60 9.15
N LEU A 6 -57.71 64.15 8.36
CA LEU A 6 -57.56 63.99 6.96
C LEU A 6 -56.92 62.66 6.66
N ILE A 7 -57.56 61.78 5.87
CA ILE A 7 -56.98 60.49 5.42
C ILE A 7 -56.30 60.71 4.05
N THR A 8 -54.98 60.60 4.05
CA THR A 8 -54.19 60.63 2.82
C THR A 8 -54.06 59.22 2.28
N LEU A 9 -54.61 58.96 1.15
CA LEU A 9 -54.47 57.66 0.42
C LEU A 9 -53.15 57.63 -0.35
N LEU A 10 -52.17 56.81 0.04
CA LEU A 10 -50.96 56.53 -0.72
C LEU A 10 -51.19 55.28 -1.59
N ALA A 11 -51.25 55.48 -2.85
CA ALA A 11 -51.24 54.36 -3.82
C ALA A 11 -49.80 53.88 -4.03
N SER A 12 -49.51 52.69 -3.56
CA SER A 12 -48.21 52.01 -3.79
C SER A 12 -48.32 51.17 -5.05
N ALA A 13 -47.66 51.59 -6.11
CA ALA A 13 -47.47 50.79 -7.32
C ALA A 13 -46.48 49.66 -7.05
N ALA A 14 -46.90 48.42 -7.03
CA ALA A 14 -46.02 47.24 -6.98
C ALA A 14 -45.47 46.95 -8.38
N LEU A 15 -44.19 47.24 -8.59
CA LEU A 15 -43.45 46.69 -9.73
C LEU A 15 -43.23 45.19 -9.50
N ALA A 16 -43.94 44.36 -10.23
CA ALA A 16 -43.63 42.96 -10.36
C ALA A 16 -42.35 42.79 -11.23
N ALA A 17 -41.19 42.74 -10.58
CA ALA A 17 -39.97 42.23 -11.23
C ALA A 17 -40.15 40.73 -11.46
N GLY A 18 -40.55 40.35 -12.68
CA GLY A 18 -40.50 38.97 -13.15
C GLY A 18 -39.04 38.52 -13.21
N GLY A 19 -38.49 38.04 -12.11
CA GLY A 19 -37.28 37.28 -12.11
C GLY A 19 -37.55 35.96 -12.79
N CYS A 20 -37.04 35.76 -13.99
CA CYS A 20 -36.88 34.44 -14.58
C CYS A 20 -35.89 33.68 -13.67
N THR A 21 -36.39 33.01 -12.66
CA THR A 21 -35.68 31.91 -12.04
C THR A 21 -35.56 30.84 -13.13
N LYS A 22 -34.37 30.71 -13.72
CA LYS A 22 -34.06 29.52 -14.46
C LYS A 22 -34.21 28.39 -13.45
N GLN A 23 -35.35 27.75 -13.48
CA GLN A 23 -35.58 26.49 -12.78
C GLN A 23 -34.67 25.50 -13.50
N GLU A 24 -33.52 25.21 -12.90
CA GLU A 24 -32.71 24.09 -13.36
C GLU A 24 -33.64 22.87 -13.36
N ALA A 25 -33.90 22.37 -14.55
CA ALA A 25 -34.68 21.13 -14.68
C ALA A 25 -34.00 20.09 -13.80
N PRO A 26 -34.78 19.30 -13.02
CA PRO A 26 -34.18 18.22 -12.25
C PRO A 26 -33.34 17.40 -13.22
N LEU A 27 -32.09 17.12 -12.85
CA LEU A 27 -31.18 16.29 -13.61
C LEU A 27 -31.91 14.98 -13.89
N THR A 28 -32.47 14.85 -15.13
CA THR A 28 -33.25 13.68 -15.50
C THR A 28 -32.28 12.52 -15.50
N ALA A 29 -32.66 11.43 -14.81
CA ALA A 29 -31.90 10.17 -14.79
C ALA A 29 -31.67 9.57 -16.20
N ASP A 30 -32.34 10.11 -17.19
CA ASP A 30 -32.24 9.71 -18.60
C ASP A 30 -31.29 10.60 -19.37
N GLY A 31 -30.12 10.08 -19.68
CA GLY A 31 -29.09 10.76 -20.46
C GLY A 31 -27.72 10.10 -20.28
N VAL A 32 -26.78 10.51 -21.09
CA VAL A 32 -25.40 10.05 -21.02
C VAL A 32 -24.48 11.22 -20.75
N GLY A 33 -23.38 10.94 -20.05
CA GLY A 33 -22.24 11.81 -19.86
C GLY A 33 -20.95 11.13 -20.27
N THR A 34 -19.86 11.86 -20.31
CA THR A 34 -18.51 11.33 -20.59
C THR A 34 -17.67 11.32 -19.33
N LEU A 35 -16.70 10.41 -19.28
CA LEU A 35 -15.80 10.23 -18.15
C LEU A 35 -14.36 10.19 -18.63
N ARG A 36 -13.49 10.91 -17.92
CA ARG A 36 -12.02 10.79 -18.03
C ARG A 36 -11.47 10.37 -16.70
N ILE A 37 -10.61 9.38 -16.72
CA ILE A 37 -9.97 8.84 -15.51
C ILE A 37 -8.47 9.08 -15.56
N ASP A 38 -7.92 9.43 -14.41
CA ASP A 38 -6.49 9.48 -14.12
C ASP A 38 -6.22 8.72 -12.82
N THR A 39 -4.95 8.49 -12.48
CA THR A 39 -4.55 7.86 -11.23
C THR A 39 -3.42 8.62 -10.56
N ARG A 40 -3.36 8.51 -9.23
CA ARG A 40 -2.26 9.00 -8.43
C ARG A 40 -1.78 7.89 -7.50
N PRO A 41 -0.72 7.14 -7.88
CA PRO A 41 -0.16 6.08 -7.06
C PRO A 41 0.51 6.64 -5.80
N ASP A 42 0.22 6.05 -4.65
CA ASP A 42 0.96 6.24 -3.42
C ASP A 42 1.95 5.07 -3.28
N ILE A 43 3.21 5.36 -3.54
CA ILE A 43 4.32 4.39 -3.57
C ILE A 43 4.97 4.16 -2.21
N THR A 44 4.43 4.76 -1.15
CA THR A 44 5.02 4.67 0.19
C THR A 44 4.68 3.34 0.89
N MET A 45 5.66 2.77 1.55
CA MET A 45 5.48 1.67 2.49
C MET A 45 5.88 2.10 3.90
N THR A 46 5.20 1.56 4.89
CA THR A 46 5.49 1.77 6.29
C THR A 46 6.65 0.88 6.74
N THR A 47 7.63 1.50 7.40
CA THR A 47 8.73 0.85 8.12
C THR A 47 9.05 1.75 9.32
N ARG A 48 10.19 1.56 10.00
CA ARG A 48 10.71 2.57 10.96
C ARG A 48 10.94 3.95 10.32
N ALA A 49 11.21 3.97 9.01
CA ALA A 49 11.22 5.17 8.17
C ALA A 49 10.36 4.88 6.96
N GLN A 50 9.65 5.88 6.46
CA GLN A 50 8.92 5.72 5.21
C GLN A 50 9.91 5.44 4.08
N ILE A 51 9.59 4.46 3.25
CA ILE A 51 10.34 4.12 2.05
C ILE A 51 9.42 4.25 0.84
N GLU A 52 10.00 4.60 -0.29
CA GLU A 52 9.30 4.67 -1.57
C GLU A 52 9.65 3.47 -2.44
N ILE A 53 8.65 2.91 -3.08
CA ILE A 53 8.82 1.84 -4.06
C ILE A 53 8.95 2.47 -5.45
N THR A 54 10.10 2.30 -6.05
CA THR A 54 10.42 2.88 -7.36
C THR A 54 10.74 1.79 -8.39
N PRO A 55 10.40 2.02 -9.66
CA PRO A 55 9.63 3.15 -10.19
C PRO A 55 8.16 3.14 -9.75
N ALA A 56 7.53 4.32 -9.71
CA ALA A 56 6.08 4.43 -9.54
C ALA A 56 5.38 3.87 -10.79
N PRO A 57 4.24 3.15 -10.66
CA PRO A 57 3.48 2.72 -11.83
C PRO A 57 2.84 3.93 -12.54
N GLU A 58 2.74 3.84 -13.86
CA GLU A 58 2.07 4.84 -14.69
C GLU A 58 0.60 4.45 -14.95
N ALA A 59 -0.21 5.37 -15.47
CA ALA A 59 -1.62 5.10 -15.78
C ALA A 59 -1.81 3.91 -16.75
N GLY A 60 -0.83 3.68 -17.63
CA GLY A 60 -0.82 2.56 -18.56
C GLY A 60 -0.66 1.18 -17.90
N ASP A 61 -0.14 1.12 -16.67
CA ASP A 61 0.09 -0.12 -15.95
C ASP A 61 -1.16 -0.60 -15.17
N PHE A 62 -2.20 0.23 -15.10
CA PHE A 62 -3.41 -0.07 -14.34
C PHE A 62 -4.53 -0.59 -15.22
N ALA A 63 -4.93 -1.83 -15.02
CA ALA A 63 -6.22 -2.32 -15.49
C ALA A 63 -7.36 -1.58 -14.78
N LEU A 64 -8.42 -1.24 -15.51
CA LEU A 64 -9.58 -0.50 -15.02
C LEU A 64 -10.84 -1.35 -15.15
N THR A 65 -11.65 -1.37 -14.10
CA THR A 65 -13.01 -1.91 -14.13
C THR A 65 -13.99 -0.85 -13.65
N ILE A 66 -15.06 -0.62 -14.39
CA ILE A 66 -16.15 0.28 -13.99
C ILE A 66 -17.43 -0.55 -13.85
N THR A 67 -18.07 -0.40 -12.69
CA THR A 67 -19.34 -1.06 -12.36
C THR A 67 -20.42 -0.04 -12.04
N GLY A 68 -21.65 -0.33 -12.40
CA GLY A 68 -22.86 0.44 -12.11
C GLY A 68 -24.06 -0.48 -12.09
N THR A 69 -25.29 0.05 -11.95
CA THR A 69 -26.51 -0.76 -11.78
C THR A 69 -26.71 -1.80 -12.89
N ASP A 70 -26.51 -1.43 -14.15
CA ASP A 70 -26.62 -2.33 -15.32
C ASP A 70 -25.36 -2.23 -16.19
N TYR A 71 -24.21 -1.98 -15.57
CA TYR A 71 -22.97 -1.75 -16.27
C TYR A 71 -21.80 -2.44 -15.54
N ASN A 72 -21.03 -3.23 -16.29
CA ASN A 72 -19.80 -3.84 -15.80
C ASN A 72 -18.88 -4.06 -16.99
N ARG A 73 -17.81 -3.25 -17.08
CA ARG A 73 -16.83 -3.35 -18.15
C ARG A 73 -15.42 -3.15 -17.61
N SER A 74 -14.46 -3.80 -18.26
CA SER A 74 -13.04 -3.71 -17.94
C SER A 74 -12.24 -3.34 -19.17
N TRP A 75 -11.14 -2.63 -18.92
CA TRP A 75 -10.12 -2.24 -19.89
C TRP A 75 -8.75 -2.67 -19.38
N GLU A 76 -7.88 -2.97 -20.31
CA GLU A 76 -6.49 -3.36 -19.98
C GLU A 76 -5.68 -2.22 -19.38
N SER A 77 -6.06 -0.96 -19.65
CA SER A 77 -5.41 0.21 -19.08
C SER A 77 -6.34 1.42 -18.99
N ILE A 78 -5.98 2.39 -18.13
CA ILE A 78 -6.69 3.68 -18.04
C ILE A 78 -6.64 4.45 -19.38
N PRO A 79 -5.49 4.55 -20.09
CA PRO A 79 -5.47 5.16 -21.43
C PRO A 79 -6.41 4.48 -22.41
N ALA A 80 -6.49 3.14 -22.44
CA ALA A 80 -7.39 2.41 -23.33
C ALA A 80 -8.86 2.78 -23.10
N PHE A 81 -9.27 2.97 -21.84
CA PHE A 81 -10.60 3.51 -21.52
C PHE A 81 -10.80 4.93 -22.04
N ASN A 82 -9.85 5.81 -21.76
CA ASN A 82 -9.94 7.21 -22.17
C ASN A 82 -9.98 7.41 -23.70
N GLU A 83 -9.27 6.56 -24.44
CA GLU A 83 -9.29 6.55 -25.91
C GLU A 83 -10.59 6.02 -26.50
N ALA A 84 -11.23 5.09 -25.80
CA ALA A 84 -12.53 4.54 -26.24
C ALA A 84 -13.64 5.59 -26.22
N ASP A 85 -13.48 6.70 -25.51
CA ASP A 85 -14.39 7.85 -25.41
C ASP A 85 -15.86 7.41 -25.17
N GLU A 86 -16.02 6.45 -24.27
CA GLU A 86 -17.31 5.81 -24.01
C GLU A 86 -18.25 6.71 -23.24
N SER A 87 -19.50 6.78 -23.69
CA SER A 87 -20.55 7.49 -22.99
C SER A 87 -21.23 6.57 -21.98
N LEU A 88 -21.34 7.01 -20.72
CA LEU A 88 -22.00 6.30 -19.64
C LEU A 88 -23.39 6.91 -19.38
N LYS A 89 -24.39 6.08 -19.02
CA LYS A 89 -25.69 6.58 -18.56
C LYS A 89 -25.52 7.42 -17.28
N ALA A 90 -26.37 8.41 -17.10
CA ALA A 90 -26.39 9.15 -15.84
C ALA A 90 -26.71 8.21 -14.67
N GLY A 91 -25.92 8.26 -13.60
CA GLY A 91 -26.06 7.37 -12.45
C GLY A 91 -24.78 7.24 -11.65
N ASN A 92 -24.82 6.36 -10.65
CA ASN A 92 -23.68 6.10 -9.76
C ASN A 92 -22.89 4.90 -10.28
N TYR A 93 -21.58 5.03 -10.15
CA TYR A 93 -20.59 4.05 -10.58
C TYR A 93 -19.48 3.92 -9.57
N THR A 94 -18.83 2.77 -9.60
CA THR A 94 -17.57 2.51 -8.91
C THR A 94 -16.50 2.19 -9.95
N ALA A 95 -15.38 2.88 -9.93
CA ALA A 95 -14.20 2.54 -10.71
C ALA A 95 -13.16 1.89 -9.80
N ARG A 96 -12.63 0.73 -10.21
CA ARG A 96 -11.53 0.02 -9.56
C ARG A 96 -10.36 -0.09 -10.54
N ILE A 97 -9.16 0.24 -10.04
CA ILE A 97 -7.90 0.10 -10.79
C ILE A 97 -6.97 -0.86 -10.06
N VAL A 98 -6.24 -1.65 -10.84
CA VAL A 98 -5.28 -2.64 -10.30
C VAL A 98 -4.02 -2.65 -11.18
N CYS A 99 -2.87 -2.58 -10.52
CA CYS A 99 -1.56 -2.79 -11.15
C CYS A 99 -0.83 -3.90 -10.39
N GLY A 100 -0.48 -4.99 -11.05
CA GLY A 100 0.13 -6.17 -10.45
C GLY A 100 -0.87 -7.20 -9.93
N ASP A 101 -0.37 -8.15 -9.13
CA ASP A 101 -1.16 -9.22 -8.51
C ASP A 101 -0.80 -9.30 -7.01
N ALA A 102 -1.79 -9.11 -6.13
CA ALA A 102 -1.61 -9.12 -4.69
C ALA A 102 -1.09 -10.46 -4.13
N LYS A 103 -1.28 -11.55 -4.88
CA LYS A 103 -0.81 -12.90 -4.53
C LYS A 103 0.54 -13.26 -5.13
N ALA A 104 1.04 -12.43 -6.06
CA ALA A 104 2.35 -12.65 -6.65
C ALA A 104 3.44 -12.29 -5.63
N GLU A 105 4.22 -13.28 -5.23
CA GLU A 105 5.32 -13.11 -4.29
C GLU A 105 6.67 -13.08 -5.01
N GLY A 106 7.61 -12.28 -4.51
CA GLY A 106 8.98 -12.17 -5.06
C GLY A 106 9.54 -10.75 -5.08
N VAL A 107 10.74 -10.64 -5.64
CA VAL A 107 11.38 -9.35 -5.87
C VAL A 107 10.62 -8.60 -6.97
N ASP A 108 10.49 -7.28 -6.82
CA ASP A 108 9.86 -6.38 -7.81
C ASP A 108 8.42 -6.80 -8.20
N LYS A 109 7.64 -7.23 -7.20
CA LYS A 109 6.23 -7.63 -7.33
C LYS A 109 5.28 -6.74 -6.50
N PRO A 110 5.37 -5.39 -6.58
CA PRO A 110 4.38 -4.55 -5.93
C PRO A 110 3.01 -4.73 -6.57
N CYS A 111 1.98 -4.67 -5.75
CA CYS A 111 0.60 -4.61 -6.24
C CYS A 111 -0.07 -3.36 -5.72
N TYR A 112 -0.68 -2.60 -6.63
CA TYR A 112 -1.40 -1.37 -6.32
C TYR A 112 -2.87 -1.55 -6.64
N GLU A 113 -3.73 -1.11 -5.74
CA GLU A 113 -5.17 -1.05 -5.96
C GLU A 113 -5.71 0.32 -5.59
N GLY A 114 -6.76 0.73 -6.30
CA GLY A 114 -7.53 1.92 -6.01
C GLY A 114 -8.98 1.74 -6.37
N GLU A 115 -9.86 2.39 -5.62
CA GLU A 115 -11.30 2.38 -5.86
C GLU A 115 -11.87 3.78 -5.61
N LEU A 116 -12.83 4.18 -6.42
CA LEU A 116 -13.50 5.46 -6.32
C LEU A 116 -14.96 5.33 -6.77
N ASP A 117 -15.87 5.78 -5.90
CA ASP A 117 -17.26 5.98 -6.25
C ASP A 117 -17.47 7.36 -6.87
N PHE A 118 -18.22 7.44 -7.97
CA PHE A 118 -18.48 8.69 -8.66
C PHE A 118 -19.88 8.69 -9.29
N THR A 119 -20.31 9.85 -9.73
CA THR A 119 -21.64 10.04 -10.36
C THR A 119 -21.47 10.63 -11.75
N ILE A 120 -22.06 10.00 -12.74
CA ILE A 120 -22.19 10.55 -14.09
C ILE A 120 -23.45 11.40 -14.16
N VAL A 121 -23.27 12.65 -14.60
CA VAL A 121 -24.35 13.59 -14.85
C VAL A 121 -24.59 13.71 -16.36
N ALA A 122 -25.87 13.62 -16.76
CA ALA A 122 -26.24 13.71 -18.17
C ALA A 122 -25.69 14.98 -18.84
N ARG A 123 -25.11 14.84 -20.01
CA ARG A 123 -24.56 15.91 -20.86
C ARG A 123 -23.38 16.69 -20.21
N GLN A 124 -22.70 16.05 -19.25
CA GLN A 124 -21.51 16.62 -18.64
C GLN A 124 -20.32 15.69 -18.83
N GLU A 125 -19.12 16.26 -18.84
CA GLU A 125 -17.86 15.54 -18.72
C GLU A 125 -17.44 15.51 -17.25
N SER A 126 -17.21 14.31 -16.72
CA SER A 126 -16.60 14.08 -15.40
C SER A 126 -15.13 13.75 -15.57
N ARG A 127 -14.31 14.24 -14.65
CA ARG A 127 -12.87 13.92 -14.57
C ARG A 127 -12.56 13.45 -13.16
N GLU A 128 -12.13 12.20 -13.07
CA GLU A 128 -11.89 11.56 -11.78
C GLU A 128 -10.42 11.12 -11.67
N THR A 129 -9.84 11.28 -10.49
CA THR A 129 -8.51 10.80 -10.17
C THR A 129 -8.60 9.76 -9.10
N ILE A 130 -8.22 8.51 -9.41
CA ILE A 130 -8.32 7.39 -8.48
C ILE A 130 -7.01 7.26 -7.72
N PRO A 131 -7.00 7.40 -6.38
CA PRO A 131 -5.83 7.15 -5.58
C PRO A 131 -5.56 5.64 -5.51
N ALA A 132 -4.39 5.20 -5.96
CA ALA A 132 -3.95 3.82 -5.84
C ALA A 132 -2.94 3.68 -4.69
N ARG A 133 -2.96 2.55 -3.98
CA ARG A 133 -2.06 2.25 -2.87
C ARG A 133 -1.50 0.85 -3.02
N ILE A 134 -0.30 0.63 -2.46
CA ILE A 134 0.27 -0.71 -2.32
C ILE A 134 -0.64 -1.54 -1.39
N VAL A 135 -1.00 -2.75 -1.81
CA VAL A 135 -1.89 -3.66 -1.05
C VAL A 135 -1.19 -4.89 -0.53
N ASN A 136 -0.03 -5.25 -1.05
CA ASN A 136 0.79 -6.32 -0.51
C ASN A 136 1.81 -5.81 0.52
N SER A 137 2.59 -6.70 1.10
CA SER A 137 3.62 -6.43 2.10
C SER A 137 4.99 -6.69 1.52
N GLN A 138 6.04 -6.25 2.22
CA GLN A 138 7.42 -6.68 1.94
C GLN A 138 8.03 -7.39 3.15
N VAL A 139 8.97 -8.29 2.88
CA VAL A 139 9.84 -8.89 3.87
C VAL A 139 11.30 -8.69 3.48
N ALA A 140 12.13 -8.38 4.46
CA ALA A 140 13.58 -8.27 4.33
C ALA A 140 14.26 -8.97 5.51
N VAL A 141 15.48 -9.42 5.29
CA VAL A 141 16.36 -9.93 6.36
C VAL A 141 17.66 -9.12 6.32
N THR A 142 18.04 -8.54 7.44
CA THR A 142 19.23 -7.72 7.57
C THR A 142 20.08 -8.18 8.74
N SER A 143 21.34 -7.74 8.79
CA SER A 143 22.24 -7.96 9.94
C SER A 143 23.01 -6.71 10.26
N THR A 144 23.29 -6.51 11.57
CA THR A 144 24.16 -5.44 12.04
C THR A 144 25.63 -5.81 11.82
N GLU A 145 26.51 -4.80 11.93
CA GLU A 145 27.94 -5.03 11.94
C GLU A 145 28.37 -5.90 13.13
N ALA A 146 27.78 -5.67 14.31
CA ALA A 146 28.02 -6.47 15.51
C ALA A 146 27.71 -7.96 15.26
N PHE A 147 26.61 -8.28 14.60
CA PHE A 147 26.30 -9.67 14.21
C PHE A 147 27.38 -10.26 13.31
N ARG A 148 27.85 -9.52 12.29
CA ARG A 148 28.89 -9.97 11.35
C ARG A 148 30.27 -10.14 11.96
N GLN A 149 30.53 -9.60 13.16
CA GLN A 149 31.76 -9.89 13.91
C GLN A 149 31.80 -11.30 14.49
N TYR A 150 30.65 -11.91 14.78
CA TYR A 150 30.53 -13.25 15.36
C TYR A 150 30.14 -14.32 14.37
N PHE A 151 29.50 -13.92 13.25
CA PHE A 151 28.94 -14.82 12.26
C PHE A 151 29.35 -14.43 10.85
N HIS A 152 29.70 -15.43 10.04
CA HIS A 152 29.92 -15.27 8.62
C HIS A 152 29.12 -16.31 7.83
N GLU A 153 29.01 -16.16 6.50
CA GLU A 153 28.24 -17.04 5.62
C GLU A 153 26.81 -17.29 6.13
N ALA A 154 26.19 -16.22 6.69
CA ALA A 154 24.83 -16.30 7.20
C ALA A 154 23.84 -16.45 6.03
N THR A 155 22.98 -17.46 6.15
CA THR A 155 21.91 -17.71 5.16
C THR A 155 20.60 -17.92 5.88
N PHE A 156 19.58 -17.15 5.50
CA PHE A 156 18.25 -17.21 6.08
C PHE A 156 17.23 -17.50 5.00
N THR A 157 16.22 -18.29 5.33
CA THR A 157 15.10 -18.60 4.45
C THR A 157 13.81 -18.15 5.10
N VAL A 158 13.06 -17.29 4.42
CA VAL A 158 11.69 -16.94 4.76
C VAL A 158 10.76 -17.80 3.94
N THR A 159 9.84 -18.50 4.59
CA THR A 159 8.78 -19.30 3.97
C THR A 159 7.43 -18.64 4.23
N THR A 160 6.62 -18.44 3.19
CA THR A 160 5.27 -17.87 3.29
C THR A 160 4.22 -18.97 3.47
N SER A 161 2.99 -18.61 3.85
CA SER A 161 1.86 -19.55 3.93
C SER A 161 1.56 -20.23 2.59
N ALA A 162 1.87 -19.57 1.47
CA ALA A 162 1.75 -20.13 0.12
C ALA A 162 2.80 -21.20 -0.18
N GLY A 163 3.80 -21.38 0.70
CA GLY A 163 4.89 -22.33 0.54
C GLY A 163 6.08 -21.80 -0.27
N ASN A 164 6.04 -20.52 -0.70
CA ASN A 164 7.18 -19.90 -1.37
C ASN A 164 8.34 -19.69 -0.39
N ARG A 165 9.56 -19.85 -0.88
CA ARG A 165 10.77 -19.77 -0.06
C ARG A 165 11.72 -18.75 -0.68
N PHE A 166 12.15 -17.79 0.14
CA PHE A 166 13.06 -16.71 -0.24
C PHE A 166 14.31 -16.78 0.62
N THR A 167 15.46 -16.84 -0.05
CA THR A 167 16.76 -16.91 0.64
C THR A 167 17.39 -15.54 0.69
N PHE A 168 17.91 -15.19 1.87
CA PHE A 168 18.60 -13.94 2.16
C PHE A 168 19.99 -14.23 2.71
N THR A 169 20.98 -13.46 2.27
CA THR A 169 22.36 -13.51 2.73
C THR A 169 22.78 -12.13 3.25
N PRO A 170 22.37 -11.76 4.50
CA PRO A 170 22.61 -10.42 5.02
C PRO A 170 24.10 -10.07 5.07
N GLY A 171 24.45 -8.87 4.62
CA GLY A 171 25.84 -8.40 4.51
C GLY A 171 26.50 -8.69 3.18
N SER A 172 25.81 -9.30 2.21
CA SER A 172 26.34 -9.52 0.85
C SER A 172 26.34 -8.26 -0.02
N GLY A 173 25.56 -7.22 0.36
CA GLY A 173 25.38 -6.00 -0.42
C GLY A 173 24.25 -6.06 -1.46
N ASP A 174 23.69 -7.25 -1.71
CA ASP A 174 22.60 -7.49 -2.68
C ASP A 174 21.26 -7.79 -1.98
N GLU A 175 21.07 -7.24 -0.79
CA GLU A 175 19.88 -7.48 0.04
C GLU A 175 18.63 -6.84 -0.58
N LYS A 176 17.82 -7.62 -1.26
CA LYS A 176 16.55 -7.18 -1.81
C LYS A 176 15.40 -7.65 -0.93
N ALA A 177 14.49 -6.73 -0.61
CA ALA A 177 13.23 -7.11 -0.01
C ALA A 177 12.35 -7.82 -1.04
N VAL A 178 11.53 -8.78 -0.60
CA VAL A 178 10.58 -9.49 -1.44
C VAL A 178 9.17 -9.10 -1.07
N PHE A 179 8.30 -8.94 -2.07
CA PHE A 179 6.88 -8.74 -1.85
C PHE A 179 6.22 -10.06 -1.51
N VAL A 180 5.26 -10.02 -0.60
CA VAL A 180 4.45 -11.16 -0.14
C VAL A 180 3.00 -10.72 0.02
N GLU A 181 2.07 -11.66 -0.06
CA GLU A 181 0.65 -11.38 0.18
C GLU A 181 0.45 -10.77 1.59
N ALA A 182 -0.38 -9.74 1.69
CA ALA A 182 -0.76 -9.19 2.98
C ALA A 182 -1.62 -10.18 3.75
N GLY A 183 -1.43 -10.25 5.07
CA GLY A 183 -2.11 -11.23 5.91
C GLY A 183 -1.47 -12.62 5.92
N THR A 184 -0.37 -12.83 5.18
CA THR A 184 0.34 -14.12 5.19
C THR A 184 1.17 -14.30 6.45
N ARG A 185 1.33 -15.55 6.87
CA ARG A 185 2.27 -15.95 7.92
C ARG A 185 3.65 -16.15 7.30
N LEU A 186 4.68 -15.68 8.00
CA LEU A 186 6.08 -15.89 7.62
C LEU A 186 6.76 -16.77 8.65
N THR A 187 7.55 -17.73 8.17
CA THR A 187 8.45 -18.55 8.98
C THR A 187 9.88 -18.32 8.51
N LEU A 188 10.75 -17.91 9.43
CA LEU A 188 12.17 -17.67 9.20
C LEU A 188 12.99 -18.78 9.83
N THR A 189 13.86 -19.39 9.04
CA THR A 189 14.92 -20.32 9.47
C THR A 189 16.25 -19.84 8.96
N GLY A 190 17.34 -20.23 9.58
CA GLY A 190 18.65 -19.81 9.10
C GLY A 190 19.82 -20.49 9.79
N THR A 191 20.97 -20.37 9.15
CA THR A 191 22.25 -20.87 9.64
C THR A 191 23.35 -19.84 9.38
N ALA A 192 24.40 -19.86 10.20
CA ALA A 192 25.61 -19.10 9.95
C ALA A 192 26.81 -19.85 10.51
N LYS A 193 27.99 -19.57 9.98
CA LYS A 193 29.24 -20.06 10.57
C LYS A 193 29.71 -19.10 11.66
N LEU A 194 30.26 -19.66 12.73
CA LEU A 194 30.85 -18.90 13.83
C LEU A 194 32.23 -18.38 13.45
N GLN A 195 32.58 -17.21 13.94
CA GLN A 195 33.93 -16.66 13.88
C GLN A 195 34.26 -15.91 15.17
N SER A 196 35.55 -15.74 15.42
CA SER A 196 36.00 -14.85 16.50
C SER A 196 35.83 -13.38 16.12
N GLN A 197 35.75 -12.49 17.09
CA GLN A 197 35.74 -11.03 16.86
C GLN A 197 36.95 -10.52 16.05
N THR A 198 38.04 -11.28 16.02
CA THR A 198 39.25 -10.98 15.23
C THR A 198 39.16 -11.54 13.81
N GLY A 199 38.03 -12.10 13.41
CA GLY A 199 37.78 -12.65 12.06
C GLY A 199 38.36 -14.06 11.84
N THR A 200 38.79 -14.78 12.89
CA THR A 200 39.17 -16.18 12.72
C THR A 200 37.93 -17.03 12.58
N ALA A 201 37.78 -17.68 11.43
CA ALA A 201 36.67 -18.57 11.16
C ALA A 201 36.77 -19.86 11.98
N PHE A 202 35.65 -20.32 12.50
CA PHE A 202 35.53 -21.65 13.11
C PHE A 202 34.71 -22.55 12.17
N ASP A 203 35.12 -23.80 12.05
CA ASP A 203 34.36 -24.81 11.28
C ASP A 203 33.17 -25.32 12.10
N ARG A 204 32.35 -24.38 12.53
CA ARG A 204 31.15 -24.65 13.32
C ARG A 204 29.96 -23.84 12.78
N THR A 205 28.94 -24.55 12.36
CA THR A 205 27.68 -23.96 11.92
C THR A 205 26.72 -23.83 13.11
N TYR A 206 26.15 -22.67 13.26
CA TYR A 206 25.06 -22.41 14.19
C TYR A 206 23.73 -22.39 13.41
N THR A 207 22.72 -23.08 13.95
CA THR A 207 21.36 -23.05 13.41
C THR A 207 20.52 -22.18 14.33
N PHE A 208 19.95 -21.12 13.76
CA PHE A 208 19.07 -20.21 14.51
C PHE A 208 17.71 -20.88 14.76
N PRO A 209 17.13 -20.71 15.96
CA PRO A 209 15.77 -21.14 16.23
C PRO A 209 14.79 -20.49 15.23
N GLU A 210 13.80 -21.28 14.81
CA GLU A 210 12.74 -20.79 13.94
C GLU A 210 12.04 -19.58 14.54
N GLN A 211 11.83 -18.54 13.72
CA GLN A 211 11.05 -17.36 14.07
C GLN A 211 9.80 -17.31 13.21
N THR A 212 8.71 -16.85 13.79
CA THR A 212 7.43 -16.75 13.10
C THR A 212 6.88 -15.34 13.27
N LEU A 213 6.42 -14.77 12.15
CA LEU A 213 5.51 -13.64 12.10
C LEU A 213 4.14 -14.17 11.70
N GLU A 214 3.17 -14.11 12.60
CA GLU A 214 1.85 -14.74 12.36
C GLU A 214 1.09 -14.11 11.20
N GLN A 215 1.23 -12.80 11.00
CA GLN A 215 0.51 -12.10 9.96
C GLN A 215 1.27 -10.87 9.47
N THR A 216 1.44 -10.75 8.16
CA THR A 216 1.96 -9.53 7.53
C THR A 216 0.88 -8.47 7.42
N VAL A 217 1.27 -7.21 7.41
CA VAL A 217 0.38 -6.06 7.27
C VAL A 217 0.55 -5.44 5.89
N ALA A 218 -0.54 -5.17 5.20
CA ALA A 218 -0.53 -4.48 3.92
C ALA A 218 0.27 -3.17 4.01
N ARG A 219 1.01 -2.86 2.92
CA ARG A 219 1.77 -1.61 2.82
C ARG A 219 2.89 -1.48 3.88
N THR A 220 3.34 -2.60 4.44
CA THR A 220 4.37 -2.62 5.49
C THR A 220 5.55 -3.47 5.04
N ARG A 221 6.77 -2.97 5.28
CA ARG A 221 7.99 -3.77 5.18
C ARG A 221 8.33 -4.36 6.55
N HIS A 222 8.21 -5.66 6.68
CA HIS A 222 8.64 -6.43 7.84
C HIS A 222 10.13 -6.78 7.69
N THR A 223 10.94 -6.42 8.68
CA THR A 223 12.37 -6.67 8.64
C THR A 223 12.79 -7.56 9.81
N PHE A 224 13.33 -8.73 9.49
CA PHE A 224 14.04 -9.55 10.47
C PHE A 224 15.49 -9.03 10.55
N CYS A 225 15.82 -8.39 11.66
CA CYS A 225 17.14 -7.81 11.86
C CYS A 225 17.92 -8.66 12.88
N PHE A 226 19.05 -9.23 12.45
CA PHE A 226 19.94 -9.99 13.32
C PHE A 226 20.99 -9.05 13.90
N ASP A 227 21.03 -9.00 15.22
CA ASP A 227 22.00 -8.23 15.99
C ASP A 227 22.72 -9.12 17.00
N ALA A 228 23.96 -8.79 17.34
CA ALA A 228 24.74 -9.46 18.38
C ALA A 228 25.14 -8.44 19.45
N ARG A 229 24.98 -8.81 20.72
CA ARG A 229 25.39 -7.99 21.86
C ARG A 229 26.69 -8.55 22.51
N ASP A 230 27.41 -7.70 23.20
CA ASP A 230 28.71 -7.98 23.81
C ASP A 230 28.76 -9.19 24.77
N ASN A 231 27.62 -9.69 25.21
CA ASN A 231 27.50 -10.87 26.07
C ASN A 231 27.35 -12.20 25.31
N GLY A 232 27.63 -12.20 24.02
CA GLY A 232 27.52 -13.41 23.17
C GLY A 232 26.10 -13.82 22.81
N SER A 233 25.10 -12.97 23.07
CA SER A 233 23.72 -13.22 22.63
C SER A 233 23.45 -12.58 21.28
N ALA A 234 22.82 -13.33 20.38
CA ALA A 234 22.27 -12.79 19.14
C ALA A 234 20.81 -12.40 19.37
N THR A 235 20.45 -11.18 19.01
CA THR A 235 19.08 -10.69 19.11
C THR A 235 18.46 -10.66 17.72
N VAL A 236 17.32 -11.31 17.56
CA VAL A 236 16.49 -11.17 16.37
C VAL A 236 15.44 -10.12 16.66
N THR A 237 15.52 -9.01 15.96
CA THR A 237 14.51 -7.97 16.05
C THR A 237 13.56 -8.11 14.87
N ILE A 238 12.30 -8.40 15.14
CA ILE A 238 11.24 -8.37 14.13
C ILE A 238 10.60 -6.99 14.19
N ASN A 239 10.82 -6.17 13.16
CA ASN A 239 10.17 -4.89 13.03
C ASN A 239 8.77 -5.12 12.45
N LEU A 240 7.78 -5.11 13.33
CA LEU A 240 6.37 -5.16 12.98
C LEU A 240 5.81 -3.76 13.11
N ASP A 241 5.74 -3.01 12.02
CA ASP A 241 5.13 -1.68 12.00
C ASP A 241 5.77 -0.64 12.97
N ASP A 242 5.59 0.65 12.72
CA ASP A 242 6.17 1.76 13.51
C ASP A 242 5.84 1.74 15.01
N ASN A 243 4.91 0.89 15.45
CA ASN A 243 4.44 0.83 16.84
C ASN A 243 4.79 -0.45 17.60
N TYR A 244 5.33 -1.50 16.95
CA TYR A 244 5.62 -2.76 17.63
C TYR A 244 7.00 -3.31 17.25
N LEU A 245 7.95 -3.11 18.15
CA LEU A 245 9.19 -3.87 18.22
C LEU A 245 8.93 -5.12 19.07
N GLU A 246 8.78 -6.27 18.44
CA GLU A 246 8.91 -7.52 19.14
C GLU A 246 10.38 -7.92 19.14
N GLU A 247 11.10 -7.60 20.24
CA GLU A 247 12.48 -8.00 20.43
C GLU A 247 12.52 -9.42 20.98
N ARG A 248 13.01 -10.38 20.19
CA ARG A 248 13.23 -11.76 20.65
C ARG A 248 14.71 -11.98 20.85
N THR A 249 15.11 -12.23 22.09
CA THR A 249 16.50 -12.54 22.45
C THR A 249 16.76 -14.03 22.29
N ILE A 250 17.70 -14.39 21.43
CA ILE A 250 18.22 -15.74 21.29
C ILE A 250 19.61 -15.77 21.91
N THR A 251 19.79 -16.56 22.96
CA THR A 251 21.12 -16.74 23.57
C THR A 251 21.89 -17.77 22.76
N VAL A 252 23.03 -17.34 22.19
CA VAL A 252 23.96 -18.20 21.46
C VAL A 252 25.22 -18.34 22.26
N GLU A 253 25.57 -19.55 22.69
CA GLU A 253 26.89 -19.83 23.24
C GLU A 253 27.94 -19.81 22.13
N LEU A 254 28.65 -18.72 22.00
CA LEU A 254 29.67 -18.54 20.96
C LEU A 254 30.95 -19.34 21.24
N ASN A 255 31.18 -19.77 22.51
CA ASN A 255 32.41 -20.49 22.91
C ASN A 255 32.10 -21.44 24.09
N GLY A 256 31.91 -22.73 23.78
CA GLY A 256 31.92 -23.78 24.81
C GLY A 256 33.32 -24.13 25.34
N ASP A 257 34.39 -23.61 24.72
CA ASP A 257 35.80 -23.99 25.04
C ASP A 257 36.69 -22.82 25.46
N ALA A 258 36.12 -21.63 25.74
CA ALA A 258 36.87 -20.54 26.34
C ALA A 258 36.76 -20.63 27.86
N GLN A 259 37.43 -21.62 28.47
CA GLN A 259 37.82 -21.61 29.84
C GLN A 259 39.32 -21.29 29.93
#